data_456122d335160b89497420b30a1a12c6
#
_entry.id   456122d335160b89497420b30a1a12c6
#
_cell.length_a   1.000
_cell.length_b   1.000
_cell.length_c   1.000
_cell.angle_alpha   90.00
_cell.angle_beta   90.00
_cell.angle_gamma   90.00
#
_symmetry.space_group_name_H-M   'P 1'
#
loop_
_entity.id
_entity.type
_entity.pdbx_description
1 polymer ?
#
loop_
_entity_poly.entity_id
_entity_poly.type
_entity_poly.pdbx_seq_one_letter_code
_entity_poly.pdbx_strand_id
1 'polypeptide(L)'
;MTNKAYIFYENHLATPLLASIITSSARTGYSVENCYDWRTTTYWSPNNTVGYHSFTATFSSPITVDYLAFYRHNLESVNGNFYIMHSIDNLVWNTVLYSTATDNELKIITFTAITAQYWRVVFYIPTTTPFF
;
A
#
# COMPACT_ATOMS: atom_id res chain seq x y z
N MET A 1 -16.82 11.79 -22.33
CA MET A 1 -15.86 11.01 -21.49
C MET A 1 -14.62 10.71 -22.32
N THR A 2 -13.47 11.15 -21.90
CA THR A 2 -12.22 10.77 -22.56
C THR A 2 -11.75 9.45 -21.96
N ASN A 3 -11.72 8.38 -22.73
CA ASN A 3 -11.08 7.14 -22.30
C ASN A 3 -9.58 7.35 -22.33
N LYS A 4 -8.94 7.29 -21.17
CA LYS A 4 -7.49 7.34 -21.03
C LYS A 4 -6.96 5.94 -20.80
N ALA A 5 -5.99 5.52 -21.59
CA ALA A 5 -5.19 4.35 -21.30
C ALA A 5 -3.98 4.78 -20.47
N TYR A 6 -3.74 4.09 -19.36
CA TYR A 6 -2.56 4.31 -18.52
C TYR A 6 -1.60 3.13 -18.69
N ILE A 7 -0.31 3.43 -18.85
CA ILE A 7 0.74 2.42 -18.85
C ILE A 7 1.55 2.61 -17.56
N PHE A 8 1.50 1.62 -16.68
CA PHE A 8 2.26 1.59 -15.43
C PHE A 8 3.39 0.58 -15.60
N TYR A 9 4.63 1.02 -15.63
CA TYR A 9 5.76 0.15 -15.92
C TYR A 9 6.80 0.06 -14.80
N GLU A 10 6.74 0.93 -13.81
CA GLU A 10 7.72 0.96 -12.73
C GLU A 10 7.05 0.61 -11.40
N ASN A 11 7.53 -0.48 -10.78
CA ASN A 11 7.15 -0.86 -9.42
C ASN A 11 8.34 -0.55 -8.49
N HIS A 12 8.27 0.56 -7.79
CA HIS A 12 9.34 1.00 -6.90
C HIS A 12 9.63 0.00 -5.77
N LEU A 13 8.66 -0.80 -5.34
CA LEU A 13 8.87 -1.84 -4.33
C LEU A 13 9.73 -3.01 -4.84
N ALA A 14 9.87 -3.16 -6.15
CA ALA A 14 10.70 -4.18 -6.77
C ALA A 14 12.04 -3.64 -7.29
N THR A 15 12.41 -2.41 -6.96
CA THR A 15 13.67 -1.79 -7.39
C THR A 15 14.78 -1.93 -6.36
N PRO A 16 16.06 -1.84 -6.77
CA PRO A 16 17.19 -1.78 -5.85
C PRO A 16 17.19 -0.56 -4.93
N LEU A 17 16.37 0.45 -5.21
CA LEU A 17 16.23 1.65 -4.39
C LEU A 17 15.46 1.38 -3.09
N LEU A 18 14.67 0.31 -3.02
CA LEU A 18 14.00 -0.08 -1.78
C LEU A 18 15.04 -0.52 -0.75
N ALA A 19 15.17 0.24 0.33
CA ALA A 19 16.10 -0.07 1.41
C ALA A 19 15.48 -0.99 2.46
N SER A 20 14.20 -0.76 2.83
CA SER A 20 13.48 -1.59 3.78
C SER A 20 11.97 -1.44 3.67
N ILE A 21 11.23 -2.45 4.11
CA ILE A 21 9.80 -2.36 4.40
C ILE A 21 9.57 -2.80 5.84
N ILE A 22 8.81 -2.00 6.59
CA ILE A 22 8.40 -2.29 7.95
C ILE A 22 6.87 -2.30 8.01
N THR A 23 6.32 -3.32 8.65
CA THR A 23 4.88 -3.45 8.88
C THR A 23 4.53 -3.24 10.33
N SER A 24 3.29 -2.80 10.59
CA SER A 24 2.74 -2.75 11.95
C SER A 24 2.59 -4.15 12.55
N SER A 25 2.23 -5.13 11.73
CA SER A 25 2.14 -6.55 12.10
C SER A 25 2.09 -7.43 10.85
N ALA A 26 2.41 -8.71 11.03
CA ALA A 26 2.19 -9.74 10.01
C ALA A 26 1.83 -11.06 10.69
N ARG A 27 0.86 -11.78 10.14
CA ARG A 27 0.56 -13.16 10.55
C ARG A 27 1.67 -14.09 10.07
N THR A 28 1.92 -15.13 10.83
CA THR A 28 2.89 -16.17 10.46
C THR A 28 2.58 -16.72 9.07
N GLY A 29 3.55 -16.68 8.16
CA GLY A 29 3.42 -17.14 6.78
C GLY A 29 2.84 -16.11 5.80
N TYR A 30 2.49 -14.91 6.27
CA TYR A 30 1.89 -13.85 5.45
C TYR A 30 2.69 -12.55 5.56
N SER A 31 3.97 -12.63 5.27
CA SER A 31 4.89 -11.49 5.41
C SER A 31 4.65 -10.41 4.35
N VAL A 32 5.17 -9.22 4.59
CA VAL A 32 4.98 -8.07 3.70
C VAL A 32 5.65 -8.25 2.34
N GLU A 33 6.69 -9.04 2.25
CA GLU A 33 7.37 -9.34 0.98
C GLU A 33 6.40 -9.96 -0.04
N ASN A 34 5.36 -10.62 0.43
CA ASN A 34 4.30 -11.18 -0.41
C ASN A 34 3.49 -10.10 -1.17
N CYS A 35 3.56 -8.84 -0.78
CA CYS A 35 2.89 -7.75 -1.49
C CYS A 35 3.56 -7.39 -2.82
N TYR A 36 4.83 -7.71 -2.99
CA TYR A 36 5.62 -7.29 -4.16
C TYR A 36 6.52 -8.38 -4.74
N ASP A 37 6.27 -9.64 -4.41
CA ASP A 37 7.03 -10.81 -4.89
C ASP A 37 6.61 -11.27 -6.31
N TRP A 38 5.73 -10.54 -6.99
CA TRP A 38 5.16 -10.85 -8.31
C TRP A 38 4.32 -12.13 -8.37
N ARG A 39 3.95 -12.70 -7.22
CA ARG A 39 3.11 -13.88 -7.13
C ARG A 39 1.68 -13.50 -6.79
N THR A 40 0.73 -14.03 -7.54
CA THR A 40 -0.70 -13.80 -7.29
C THR A 40 -1.30 -14.75 -6.26
N THR A 41 -0.50 -15.72 -5.78
CA THR A 41 -0.93 -16.73 -4.80
C THR A 41 -0.49 -16.42 -3.37
N THR A 42 0.43 -15.49 -3.21
CA THR A 42 0.94 -15.01 -1.92
C THR A 42 0.34 -13.64 -1.59
N TYR A 43 0.23 -13.32 -0.32
CA TYR A 43 -0.28 -12.03 0.14
C TYR A 43 0.24 -11.71 1.55
N TRP A 44 0.28 -10.44 1.87
CA TRP A 44 0.48 -9.98 3.24
C TRP A 44 -0.86 -10.01 3.99
N SER A 45 -0.80 -10.41 5.25
CA SER A 45 -1.93 -10.27 6.17
C SER A 45 -1.43 -9.79 7.52
N PRO A 46 -1.92 -8.67 8.02
CA PRO A 46 -1.64 -8.26 9.39
C PRO A 46 -2.32 -9.17 10.41
N ASN A 47 -2.04 -8.97 11.68
CA ASN A 47 -2.77 -9.63 12.76
C ASN A 47 -4.26 -9.28 12.69
N ASN A 48 -5.10 -10.24 13.08
CA ASN A 48 -6.56 -10.11 13.06
C ASN A 48 -7.05 -9.22 14.20
N THR A 49 -6.68 -7.96 14.20
CA THR A 49 -7.11 -6.97 15.18
C THR A 49 -7.82 -5.83 14.50
N VAL A 50 -8.86 -5.32 15.14
CA VAL A 50 -9.50 -4.07 14.73
C VAL A 50 -8.49 -2.93 14.87
N GLY A 51 -8.45 -2.04 13.90
CA GLY A 51 -7.62 -0.85 13.97
C GLY A 51 -6.80 -0.57 12.71
N TYR A 52 -5.71 0.13 12.93
CA TYR A 52 -4.82 0.56 11.85
C TYR A 52 -3.70 -0.45 11.63
N HIS A 53 -3.52 -0.83 10.38
CA HIS A 53 -2.43 -1.67 9.92
C HIS A 53 -1.67 -0.95 8.81
N SER A 54 -0.37 -1.03 8.81
CA SER A 54 0.43 -0.29 7.84
C SER A 54 1.65 -1.05 7.38
N PHE A 55 2.11 -0.69 6.19
CA PHE A 55 3.49 -0.91 5.80
C PHE A 55 4.14 0.43 5.43
N THR A 56 5.40 0.56 5.78
CA THR A 56 6.23 1.72 5.47
C THR A 56 7.42 1.26 4.64
N ALA A 57 7.54 1.81 3.43
CA ALA A 57 8.67 1.60 2.56
C ALA A 57 9.67 2.75 2.74
N THR A 58 10.93 2.40 2.97
CA THR A 58 12.05 3.34 3.02
C THR A 58 12.92 3.10 1.80
N PHE A 59 13.20 4.14 1.05
CA PHE A 59 14.08 4.10 -0.11
C PHE A 59 15.46 4.68 0.22
N SER A 60 16.50 4.21 -0.47
CA SER A 60 17.88 4.69 -0.29
C SER A 60 18.07 6.15 -0.73
N SER A 61 17.19 6.63 -1.61
CA SER A 61 17.08 8.02 -2.03
C SER A 61 15.63 8.36 -2.32
N PRO A 62 15.25 9.65 -2.35
CA PRO A 62 13.88 10.04 -2.69
C PRO A 62 13.48 9.51 -4.07
N ILE A 63 12.25 9.00 -4.16
CA ILE A 63 11.62 8.56 -5.40
C ILE A 63 10.38 9.40 -5.70
N THR A 64 10.04 9.52 -6.96
CA THR A 64 8.83 10.21 -7.40
C THR A 64 7.73 9.19 -7.65
N VAL A 65 6.59 9.35 -6.98
CA VAL A 65 5.43 8.46 -7.07
C VAL A 65 4.21 9.27 -7.46
N ASP A 66 3.40 8.76 -8.37
CA ASP A 66 2.17 9.37 -8.86
C ASP A 66 0.98 8.39 -8.91
N TYR A 67 1.18 7.15 -8.49
CA TYR A 67 0.12 6.16 -8.38
C TYR A 67 0.40 5.12 -7.30
N LEU A 68 -0.68 4.50 -6.81
CA LEU A 68 -0.66 3.25 -6.05
C LEU A 68 -1.55 2.24 -6.77
N ALA A 69 -1.05 1.01 -6.88
CA ALA A 69 -1.84 -0.10 -7.38
C ALA A 69 -1.80 -1.26 -6.38
N PHE A 70 -2.94 -1.90 -6.13
CA PHE A 70 -3.02 -3.14 -5.38
C PHE A 70 -4.10 -4.05 -5.93
N TYR A 71 -3.85 -5.34 -5.83
CA TYR A 71 -4.66 -6.38 -6.46
C TYR A 71 -4.90 -7.54 -5.49
N ARG A 72 -6.02 -8.23 -5.66
CA ARG A 72 -6.41 -9.39 -4.83
C ARG A 72 -6.50 -9.06 -3.34
N HIS A 73 -7.15 -7.97 -3.04
CA HIS A 73 -7.48 -7.56 -1.68
C HIS A 73 -8.94 -7.91 -1.35
N ASN A 74 -9.28 -7.84 -0.07
CA ASN A 74 -10.65 -8.02 0.41
C ASN A 74 -11.12 -6.83 1.27
N LEU A 75 -10.62 -5.63 0.99
CA LEU A 75 -10.92 -4.43 1.79
C LEU A 75 -12.40 -4.10 1.86
N GLU A 76 -13.15 -4.27 0.76
CA GLU A 76 -14.60 -4.06 0.78
C GLU A 76 -15.28 -5.04 1.73
N SER A 77 -14.92 -6.32 1.69
CA SER A 77 -15.51 -7.37 2.54
C SER A 77 -15.32 -7.11 4.04
N VAL A 78 -14.32 -6.31 4.41
CA VAL A 78 -14.04 -5.93 5.80
C VAL A 78 -14.39 -4.47 6.10
N ASN A 79 -15.08 -3.79 5.19
CA ASN A 79 -15.39 -2.35 5.26
C ASN A 79 -14.15 -1.48 5.53
N GLY A 80 -13.05 -1.82 4.88
CA GLY A 80 -11.75 -1.20 5.09
C GLY A 80 -11.59 0.13 4.39
N ASN A 81 -10.83 1.00 5.03
CA ASN A 81 -10.38 2.27 4.47
C ASN A 81 -8.86 2.23 4.31
N PHE A 82 -8.32 3.09 3.45
CA PHE A 82 -6.88 3.20 3.30
C PHE A 82 -6.42 4.65 3.11
N TYR A 83 -5.17 4.89 3.52
CA TYR A 83 -4.46 6.15 3.37
C TYR A 83 -3.16 5.90 2.64
N ILE A 84 -2.78 6.82 1.77
CA ILE A 84 -1.44 6.91 1.20
C ILE A 84 -0.77 8.12 1.83
N MET A 85 0.42 7.92 2.38
CA MET A 85 1.17 8.96 3.07
C MET A 85 2.62 8.98 2.61
N HIS A 86 3.24 10.14 2.67
CA HIS A 86 4.66 10.31 2.40
C HIS A 86 5.33 11.15 3.47
N SER A 87 6.66 11.00 3.58
CA SER A 87 7.50 11.81 4.45
C SER A 87 8.89 11.98 3.84
N ILE A 88 9.54 13.10 4.14
CA ILE A 88 10.92 13.37 3.77
C ILE A 88 11.92 13.03 4.89
N ASP A 89 11.45 12.95 6.12
CA ASP A 89 12.27 12.81 7.34
C ASP A 89 11.87 11.63 8.23
N ASN A 90 10.83 10.87 7.84
CA ASN A 90 10.23 9.77 8.62
C ASN A 90 9.63 10.21 9.98
N LEU A 91 9.46 11.49 10.21
CA LEU A 91 8.89 12.07 11.42
C LEU A 91 7.55 12.73 11.16
N VAL A 92 7.51 13.61 10.17
CA VAL A 92 6.29 14.29 9.75
C VAL A 92 5.71 13.60 8.52
N TRP A 93 4.45 13.16 8.63
CA TRP A 93 3.74 12.43 7.59
C TRP A 93 2.61 13.26 7.01
N ASN A 94 2.58 13.34 5.69
CA ASN A 94 1.55 14.03 4.93
C ASN A 94 0.66 13.03 4.22
N THR A 95 -0.65 13.18 4.34
CA THR A 95 -1.61 12.34 3.63
C THR A 95 -1.74 12.83 2.18
N VAL A 96 -1.50 11.92 1.25
CA VAL A 96 -1.72 12.14 -0.19
C VAL A 96 -3.18 11.92 -0.53
N LEU A 97 -3.74 10.80 -0.02
CA LEU A 97 -5.07 10.32 -0.33
C LEU A 97 -5.64 9.53 0.84
N TYR A 98 -6.95 9.70 1.06
CA TYR A 98 -7.79 8.80 1.85
C TYR A 98 -8.91 8.26 0.97
N SER A 99 -9.20 6.98 1.04
CA SER A 99 -10.30 6.37 0.32
C SER A 99 -10.89 5.18 1.06
N THR A 100 -12.15 4.91 0.76
CA THR A 100 -12.86 3.71 1.21
C THR A 100 -12.91 2.71 0.05
N ALA A 101 -12.66 1.45 0.33
CA ALA A 101 -12.82 0.40 -0.67
C ALA A 101 -14.32 0.13 -0.91
N THR A 102 -14.73 0.16 -2.16
CA THR A 102 -16.12 -0.08 -2.59
C THR A 102 -16.30 -1.43 -3.29
N ASP A 103 -15.22 -2.13 -3.52
CA ASP A 103 -15.16 -3.47 -4.10
C ASP A 103 -13.79 -4.10 -3.78
N ASN A 104 -13.59 -5.37 -4.13
CA ASN A 104 -12.34 -6.12 -3.96
C ASN A 104 -11.55 -6.29 -5.27
N GLU A 105 -11.84 -5.46 -6.27
CA GLU A 105 -11.19 -5.51 -7.56
C GLU A 105 -9.82 -4.80 -7.55
N LEU A 106 -9.10 -4.91 -8.67
CA LEU A 106 -7.86 -4.16 -8.87
C LEU A 106 -8.09 -2.66 -8.65
N LYS A 107 -7.32 -2.08 -7.75
CA LYS A 107 -7.28 -0.63 -7.51
C LYS A 107 -6.04 -0.05 -8.14
N ILE A 108 -6.25 0.96 -8.97
CA ILE A 108 -5.19 1.84 -9.49
C ILE A 108 -5.62 3.27 -9.18
N ILE A 109 -4.87 3.92 -8.30
CA ILE A 109 -5.19 5.24 -7.82
C ILE A 109 -4.07 6.18 -8.24
N THR A 110 -4.40 7.19 -9.01
CA THR A 110 -3.45 8.19 -9.48
C THR A 110 -3.57 9.48 -8.68
N PHE A 111 -2.45 10.16 -8.48
CA PHE A 111 -2.38 11.45 -7.80
C PHE A 111 -1.27 12.32 -8.40
N THR A 112 -1.20 13.59 -8.02
CA THR A 112 -0.11 14.46 -8.45
C THR A 112 1.22 13.89 -7.97
N ALA A 113 2.22 13.83 -8.87
CA ALA A 113 3.54 13.28 -8.57
C ALA A 113 4.17 13.95 -7.35
N ILE A 114 4.65 13.15 -6.43
CA ILE A 114 5.30 13.58 -5.19
C ILE A 114 6.64 12.88 -5.06
N THR A 115 7.68 13.62 -4.70
CA THR A 115 9.02 13.08 -4.44
C THR A 115 9.26 13.00 -2.95
N ALA A 116 9.50 11.79 -2.44
CA ALA A 116 9.78 11.54 -1.03
C ALA A 116 10.60 10.26 -0.84
N GLN A 117 11.28 10.16 0.29
CA GLN A 117 12.10 8.99 0.64
C GLN A 117 11.32 7.93 1.40
N TYR A 118 10.27 8.32 2.10
CA TYR A 118 9.47 7.43 2.95
C TYR A 118 8.02 7.44 2.46
N TRP A 119 7.47 6.24 2.24
CA TRP A 119 6.11 6.05 1.79
C TRP A 119 5.39 5.07 2.71
N ARG A 120 4.14 5.36 3.05
CA ARG A 120 3.34 4.52 3.93
C ARG A 120 1.95 4.34 3.36
N VAL A 121 1.49 3.09 3.36
CA VAL A 121 0.08 2.77 3.17
C VAL A 121 -0.48 2.30 4.51
N VAL A 122 -1.59 2.89 4.91
CA VAL A 122 -2.29 2.58 6.16
C VAL A 122 -3.66 2.07 5.81
N PHE A 123 -4.04 0.93 6.37
CA PHE A 123 -5.37 0.36 6.26
C PHE A 123 -6.05 0.45 7.62
N TYR A 124 -7.28 0.93 7.65
CA TYR A 124 -8.13 0.85 8.83
C TYR A 124 -9.15 -0.28 8.63
N ILE A 125 -9.15 -1.23 9.53
CA ILE A 125 -10.02 -2.42 9.50
C ILE A 125 -10.93 -2.39 10.71
N PRO A 126 -12.25 -2.18 10.51
CA PRO A 126 -13.20 -2.08 11.61
C PRO A 126 -13.66 -3.44 12.16
N THR A 127 -13.23 -4.56 11.55
CA THR A 127 -13.66 -5.91 11.93
C THR A 127 -12.46 -6.80 12.26
N THR A 128 -12.69 -7.91 12.96
CA THR A 128 -11.65 -8.90 13.25
C THR A 128 -11.46 -9.91 12.12
N THR A 129 -12.15 -9.75 10.99
CA THR A 129 -11.98 -10.62 9.83
C THR A 129 -10.60 -10.40 9.23
N PRO A 130 -9.85 -11.47 8.97
CA PRO A 130 -8.55 -11.35 8.33
C PRO A 130 -8.69 -10.68 6.96
N PHE A 131 -7.79 -9.75 6.65
CA PHE A 131 -7.65 -9.25 5.30
C PHE A 131 -6.25 -9.56 4.76
N PHE A 132 -6.17 -9.62 3.47
CA PHE A 132 -5.05 -10.15 2.66
C PHE A 132 -3.66 -9.89 3.18
#